data_8400ba05beade8a2bdac8060fa704d2d
#
_entry.id   8400ba05beade8a2bdac8060fa704d2d
#
_cell.length_a   1.000
_cell.length_b   1.000
_cell.length_c   1.000
_cell.angle_alpha   90.00
_cell.angle_beta   90.00
_cell.angle_gamma   90.00
#
_symmetry.space_group_name_H-M   'P 1'
#
loop_
_entity.id
_entity.type
_entity.pdbx_description
1 polymer ?
#
loop_
_entity_poly.entity_id
_entity_poly.type
_entity_poly.pdbx_seq_one_letter_code
_entity_poly.pdbx_strand_id
1 'polypeptide(L)'
;MKELYAAGVEKKDILFIISNGLHPRSTEADAKAIFGEELFNEFWHTGQIISHDSEDQEHMVDLGTTHRGDPVYMNKYVFECDIPILIGHVQGNPYGGYSGGYKHSATGITNWRCIASIMYLLLCTETTLHRLMAEA
;
A
#
# COMPACT_ATOMS: atom_id res chain seq x y z
N MET A 1 -13.27 -5.69 -12.52
CA MET A 1 -13.07 -6.99 -13.21
C MET A 1 -13.55 -6.98 -14.66
N LYS A 2 -14.78 -6.58 -14.95
CA LYS A 2 -15.33 -6.62 -16.32
C LYS A 2 -14.43 -5.91 -17.36
N GLU A 3 -13.89 -4.75 -17.02
CA GLU A 3 -12.99 -3.99 -17.90
C GLU A 3 -11.67 -4.72 -18.18
N LEU A 4 -11.09 -5.38 -17.17
CA LEU A 4 -9.86 -6.16 -17.35
C LEU A 4 -10.10 -7.37 -18.26
N TYR A 5 -11.17 -8.09 -18.05
CA TYR A 5 -11.53 -9.22 -18.90
C TYR A 5 -11.88 -8.79 -20.33
N ALA A 6 -12.56 -7.65 -20.50
CA ALA A 6 -12.84 -7.08 -21.81
C ALA A 6 -11.57 -6.63 -22.53
N ALA A 7 -10.53 -6.22 -21.80
CA ALA A 7 -9.22 -5.90 -22.33
C ALA A 7 -8.34 -7.15 -22.61
N GLY A 8 -8.84 -8.35 -22.36
CA GLY A 8 -8.13 -9.58 -22.63
C GLY A 8 -7.22 -10.08 -21.50
N VAL A 9 -7.29 -9.47 -20.31
CA VAL A 9 -6.53 -9.94 -19.13
C VAL A 9 -7.13 -11.25 -18.64
N GLU A 10 -6.30 -12.27 -18.49
CA GLU A 10 -6.74 -13.57 -17.98
C GLU A 10 -6.73 -13.58 -16.45
N LYS A 11 -7.63 -14.36 -15.85
CA LYS A 11 -7.74 -14.50 -14.39
C LYS A 11 -6.39 -14.81 -13.72
N LYS A 12 -5.60 -15.70 -14.31
CA LYS A 12 -4.30 -16.11 -13.77
C LYS A 12 -3.28 -14.98 -13.65
N ASP A 13 -3.46 -13.90 -14.44
CA ASP A 13 -2.55 -12.75 -14.50
C ASP A 13 -2.97 -11.61 -13.54
N ILE A 14 -3.98 -11.85 -12.70
CA ILE A 14 -4.50 -10.88 -11.76
C ILE A 14 -4.09 -11.27 -10.35
N LEU A 15 -3.46 -10.33 -9.64
CA LEU A 15 -3.12 -10.46 -8.23
C LEU A 15 -3.68 -9.26 -7.46
N PHE A 16 -4.35 -9.52 -6.37
CA PHE A 16 -4.82 -8.48 -5.45
C PHE A 16 -3.90 -8.40 -4.25
N ILE A 17 -3.52 -7.17 -3.89
CA ILE A 17 -2.70 -6.91 -2.71
C ILE A 17 -3.44 -5.93 -1.80
N ILE A 18 -3.75 -6.39 -0.58
CA ILE A 18 -4.31 -5.52 0.45
C ILE A 18 -3.16 -4.71 1.03
N SER A 19 -3.17 -3.40 0.80
CA SER A 19 -2.10 -2.47 1.12
C SER A 19 -2.17 -2.02 2.60
N ASN A 20 -1.83 -2.91 3.52
CA ASN A 20 -2.00 -2.73 4.96
C ASN A 20 -1.04 -1.73 5.60
N GLY A 21 0.10 -1.45 4.97
CA GLY A 21 1.13 -0.62 5.59
C GLY A 21 1.63 -1.23 6.90
N LEU A 22 1.56 -0.46 8.01
CA LEU A 22 1.92 -0.91 9.36
C LEU A 22 0.80 -1.67 10.08
N HIS A 23 -0.39 -1.79 9.48
CA HIS A 23 -1.48 -2.52 10.11
C HIS A 23 -1.24 -4.04 10.02
N PRO A 24 -1.80 -4.82 10.94
CA PRO A 24 -1.73 -6.27 10.89
C PRO A 24 -2.22 -6.83 9.55
N ARG A 25 -1.75 -8.00 9.19
CA ARG A 25 -2.26 -8.72 8.01
C ARG A 25 -3.77 -8.86 8.08
N SER A 26 -4.44 -8.63 6.97
CA SER A 26 -5.88 -8.83 6.85
C SER A 26 -6.23 -10.30 6.99
N THR A 27 -7.27 -10.57 7.76
CA THR A 27 -7.83 -11.91 7.90
C THR A 27 -8.70 -12.28 6.69
N GLU A 28 -9.12 -13.53 6.63
CA GLU A 28 -10.10 -13.99 5.63
C GLU A 28 -11.41 -13.18 5.68
N ALA A 29 -11.87 -12.87 6.88
CA ALA A 29 -13.07 -12.05 7.09
C ALA A 29 -12.90 -10.62 6.55
N ASP A 30 -11.72 -10.03 6.77
CA ASP A 30 -11.39 -8.70 6.22
C ASP A 30 -11.33 -8.73 4.70
N ALA A 31 -10.67 -9.74 4.13
CA ALA A 31 -10.60 -9.90 2.68
C ALA A 31 -11.99 -10.06 2.07
N LYS A 32 -12.86 -10.88 2.67
CA LYS A 32 -14.24 -11.03 2.24
C LYS A 32 -15.03 -9.72 2.31
N ALA A 33 -14.83 -8.93 3.35
CA ALA A 33 -15.46 -7.62 3.50
C ALA A 33 -14.98 -6.60 2.45
N ILE A 34 -13.67 -6.63 2.10
CA ILE A 34 -13.06 -5.73 1.12
C ILE A 34 -13.50 -6.06 -0.31
N PHE A 35 -13.43 -7.32 -0.71
CA PHE A 35 -13.66 -7.76 -2.08
C PHE A 35 -15.11 -8.13 -2.38
N GLY A 36 -15.92 -8.40 -1.35
CA GLY A 36 -17.23 -9.01 -1.49
C GLY A 36 -17.16 -10.50 -1.79
N GLU A 37 -18.30 -11.19 -1.63
CA GLU A 37 -18.35 -12.65 -1.76
C GLU A 37 -17.90 -13.17 -3.13
N GLU A 38 -18.29 -12.51 -4.20
CA GLU A 38 -18.01 -12.95 -5.57
C GLU A 38 -16.50 -13.00 -5.83
N LEU A 39 -15.79 -11.89 -5.68
CA LEU A 39 -14.35 -11.83 -5.92
C LEU A 39 -13.57 -12.63 -4.89
N PHE A 40 -14.02 -12.60 -3.63
CA PHE A 40 -13.38 -13.40 -2.58
C PHE A 40 -13.41 -14.89 -2.92
N ASN A 41 -14.57 -15.45 -3.27
CA ASN A 41 -14.70 -16.85 -3.64
C ASN A 41 -13.92 -17.19 -4.92
N GLU A 42 -13.80 -16.24 -5.83
CA GLU A 42 -13.10 -16.44 -7.09
C GLU A 42 -11.57 -16.49 -6.91
N PHE A 43 -10.98 -15.65 -6.03
CA PHE A 43 -9.55 -15.42 -5.98
C PHE A 43 -8.87 -15.83 -4.68
N TRP A 44 -9.59 -15.96 -3.56
CA TRP A 44 -8.98 -16.26 -2.27
C TRP A 44 -8.29 -17.62 -2.24
N HIS A 45 -9.00 -18.66 -2.66
CA HIS A 45 -8.50 -20.03 -2.61
C HIS A 45 -7.42 -20.35 -3.66
N THR A 46 -7.22 -19.44 -4.61
CA THR A 46 -6.14 -19.54 -5.61
C THR A 46 -4.85 -18.90 -5.14
N GLY A 47 -4.85 -18.23 -3.98
CA GLY A 47 -3.71 -17.47 -3.47
C GLY A 47 -3.47 -16.13 -4.19
N GLN A 48 -4.44 -15.68 -4.97
CA GLN A 48 -4.35 -14.41 -5.71
C GLN A 48 -4.85 -13.19 -4.93
N ILE A 49 -5.25 -13.36 -3.68
CA ILE A 49 -5.47 -12.27 -2.73
C ILE A 49 -4.44 -12.41 -1.63
N ILE A 50 -3.50 -11.49 -1.55
CA ILE A 50 -2.46 -11.45 -0.52
C ILE A 50 -2.60 -10.21 0.34
N SER A 51 -2.21 -10.34 1.60
CA SER A 51 -2.12 -9.22 2.53
C SER A 51 -0.67 -8.79 2.64
N HIS A 52 -0.40 -7.50 2.40
CA HIS A 52 0.93 -6.95 2.60
C HIS A 52 1.31 -7.00 4.09
N ASP A 53 2.57 -7.31 4.35
CA ASP A 53 3.17 -7.26 5.67
C ASP A 53 4.46 -6.43 5.58
N SER A 54 4.49 -5.31 6.28
CA SER A 54 5.64 -4.39 6.27
C SER A 54 6.89 -4.93 6.97
N GLU A 55 6.79 -6.03 7.72
CA GLU A 55 7.89 -6.70 8.39
C GLU A 55 8.46 -7.90 7.62
N ASP A 56 7.77 -8.35 6.58
CA ASP A 56 8.16 -9.48 5.74
C ASP A 56 9.33 -9.11 4.82
N GLN A 57 10.55 -9.35 5.30
CA GLN A 57 11.77 -9.04 4.55
C GLN A 57 11.96 -9.94 3.31
N GLU A 58 11.43 -11.15 3.32
CA GLU A 58 11.60 -12.13 2.25
C GLU A 58 10.88 -11.72 0.97
N HIS A 59 9.74 -11.03 1.13
CA HIS A 59 8.94 -10.55 0.00
C HIS A 59 9.11 -9.04 -0.27
N MET A 60 10.26 -8.47 0.10
CA MET A 60 10.62 -7.09 -0.20
C MET A 60 11.77 -7.02 -1.19
N VAL A 61 11.70 -6.06 -2.11
CA VAL A 61 12.80 -5.68 -3.00
C VAL A 61 13.45 -4.42 -2.48
N ASP A 62 14.77 -4.44 -2.36
CA ASP A 62 15.58 -3.26 -2.03
C ASP A 62 15.73 -2.39 -3.29
N LEU A 63 15.19 -1.19 -3.24
CA LEU A 63 15.28 -0.19 -4.32
C LEU A 63 16.38 0.86 -4.05
N GLY A 64 17.20 0.63 -3.02
CA GLY A 64 18.25 1.54 -2.61
C GLY A 64 17.78 2.58 -1.61
N THR A 65 18.28 3.80 -1.74
CA THR A 65 17.98 4.90 -0.80
C THR A 65 17.53 6.14 -1.54
N THR A 66 16.72 6.95 -0.86
CA THR A 66 16.38 8.29 -1.33
C THR A 66 17.62 9.20 -1.31
N HIS A 67 17.53 10.39 -1.93
CA HIS A 67 18.59 11.40 -1.86
C HIS A 67 18.86 11.89 -0.40
N ARG A 68 17.99 11.58 0.54
CA ARG A 68 18.12 11.89 1.98
C ARG A 68 18.74 10.75 2.78
N GLY A 69 19.02 9.61 2.14
CA GLY A 69 19.56 8.42 2.79
C GLY A 69 18.50 7.48 3.39
N ASP A 70 17.21 7.74 3.20
CA ASP A 70 16.15 6.86 3.69
C ASP A 70 16.09 5.59 2.83
N PRO A 71 16.04 4.39 3.43
CA PRO A 71 15.98 3.14 2.68
C PRO A 71 14.61 2.99 1.97
N VAL A 72 14.61 2.39 0.80
CA VAL A 72 13.38 2.14 0.02
C VAL A 72 13.24 0.66 -0.25
N TYR A 73 12.27 0.03 0.40
CA TYR A 73 11.90 -1.37 0.19
C TYR A 73 10.44 -1.45 -0.24
N MET A 74 10.18 -2.15 -1.31
CA MET A 74 8.84 -2.31 -1.87
C MET A 74 8.44 -3.78 -1.91
N ASN A 75 7.14 -4.04 -1.78
CA ASN A 75 6.58 -5.37 -1.94
C ASN A 75 6.96 -5.95 -3.31
N LYS A 76 7.54 -7.14 -3.30
CA LYS A 76 8.07 -7.82 -4.48
C LYS A 76 7.03 -8.00 -5.59
N TYR A 77 5.83 -8.40 -5.22
CA TYR A 77 4.77 -8.65 -6.21
C TYR A 77 4.32 -7.37 -6.93
N VAL A 78 4.36 -6.22 -6.23
CA VAL A 78 4.07 -4.93 -6.87
C VAL A 78 5.22 -4.47 -7.74
N PHE A 79 6.45 -4.73 -7.33
CA PHE A 79 7.63 -4.38 -8.13
C PHE A 79 7.73 -5.20 -9.42
N GLU A 80 7.37 -6.47 -9.37
CA GLU A 80 7.47 -7.41 -10.50
C GLU A 80 6.24 -7.39 -11.43
N CYS A 81 5.13 -6.72 -11.07
CA CYS A 81 3.95 -6.67 -11.94
C CYS A 81 4.13 -5.69 -13.11
N ASP A 82 3.53 -6.02 -14.25
CA ASP A 82 3.59 -5.17 -15.45
C ASP A 82 2.76 -3.89 -15.29
N ILE A 83 1.59 -3.97 -14.65
CA ILE A 83 0.64 -2.87 -14.50
C ILE A 83 0.07 -2.83 -13.08
N PRO A 84 0.58 -1.98 -12.19
CA PRO A 84 -0.03 -1.75 -10.88
C PRO A 84 -1.25 -0.84 -10.98
N ILE A 85 -2.39 -1.29 -10.48
CA ILE A 85 -3.63 -0.51 -10.40
C ILE A 85 -3.91 -0.20 -8.94
N LEU A 86 -3.86 1.08 -8.56
CA LEU A 86 -4.11 1.53 -7.20
C LEU A 86 -5.60 1.84 -7.01
N ILE A 87 -6.26 1.08 -6.16
CA ILE A 87 -7.69 1.25 -5.84
C ILE A 87 -7.80 1.60 -4.37
N GLY A 88 -8.43 2.72 -4.05
CA GLY A 88 -8.58 3.12 -2.66
C GLY A 88 -9.55 4.28 -2.48
N HIS A 89 -9.90 4.50 -1.22
CA HIS A 89 -10.74 5.62 -0.80
C HIS A 89 -9.87 6.86 -0.58
N VAL A 90 -10.28 7.98 -1.16
CA VAL A 90 -9.61 9.28 -0.98
C VAL A 90 -10.34 10.08 0.09
N GLN A 91 -9.66 10.32 1.20
CA GLN A 91 -10.15 11.14 2.31
C GLN A 91 -9.01 11.91 2.97
N GLY A 92 -9.33 12.95 3.72
CA GLY A 92 -8.35 13.71 4.50
C GLY A 92 -7.58 12.81 5.46
N ASN A 93 -6.26 12.98 5.51
CA ASN A 93 -5.37 12.19 6.35
C ASN A 93 -4.33 13.11 7.00
N PRO A 94 -4.17 13.08 8.35
CA PRO A 94 -3.27 13.97 9.06
C PRO A 94 -1.79 13.76 8.73
N TYR A 95 -1.42 12.58 8.22
CA TYR A 95 -0.04 12.21 7.94
C TYR A 95 0.36 12.30 6.46
N GLY A 96 -0.31 13.10 5.66
CA GLY A 96 0.05 13.21 4.25
C GLY A 96 -0.97 13.94 3.40
N GLY A 97 -1.88 14.63 4.05
CA GLY A 97 -2.95 15.37 3.41
C GLY A 97 -4.13 14.49 3.01
N TYR A 98 -3.88 13.45 2.22
CA TYR A 98 -4.94 12.55 1.75
C TYR A 98 -4.50 11.08 1.80
N SER A 99 -5.45 10.18 2.08
CA SER A 99 -5.32 8.73 1.86
C SER A 99 -5.65 8.38 0.42
N GLY A 100 -5.43 7.12 0.04
CA GLY A 100 -5.66 6.66 -1.33
C GLY A 100 -4.57 7.07 -2.32
N GLY A 101 -4.81 6.85 -3.62
CA GLY A 101 -3.89 7.22 -4.68
C GLY A 101 -2.47 6.72 -4.46
N TYR A 102 -1.47 7.56 -4.71
CA TYR A 102 -0.05 7.21 -4.53
C TYR A 102 0.38 6.90 -3.09
N LYS A 103 -0.45 7.24 -2.09
CA LYS A 103 -0.16 6.84 -0.71
C LYS A 103 -0.08 5.32 -0.54
N HIS A 104 -0.83 4.55 -1.33
CA HIS A 104 -0.70 3.09 -1.36
C HIS A 104 0.72 2.65 -1.68
N SER A 105 1.38 3.29 -2.66
CA SER A 105 2.76 2.98 -3.02
C SER A 105 3.77 3.43 -1.96
N ALA A 106 3.51 4.54 -1.29
CA ALA A 106 4.46 5.11 -0.32
C ALA A 106 4.40 4.43 1.05
N THR A 107 3.20 4.12 1.55
CA THR A 107 3.02 3.60 2.91
C THR A 107 2.22 2.30 2.97
N GLY A 108 1.54 1.92 1.92
CA GLY A 108 0.66 0.74 1.90
C GLY A 108 1.35 -0.57 1.58
N ILE A 109 2.43 -0.52 0.78
CA ILE A 109 3.14 -1.68 0.23
C ILE A 109 4.65 -1.62 0.40
N THR A 110 5.14 -0.76 1.27
CA THR A 110 6.56 -0.63 1.60
C THR A 110 6.84 -1.21 2.99
N ASN A 111 8.12 -1.40 3.31
CA ASN A 111 8.48 -1.91 4.61
C ASN A 111 8.33 -0.85 5.71
N TRP A 112 8.30 -1.30 6.96
CA TRP A 112 8.10 -0.41 8.12
C TRP A 112 9.13 0.72 8.23
N ARG A 113 10.38 0.51 7.78
CA ARG A 113 11.44 1.53 7.82
C ARG A 113 11.15 2.67 6.86
N CYS A 114 10.69 2.36 5.64
CA CYS A 114 10.24 3.36 4.68
C CYS A 114 9.07 4.18 5.24
N ILE A 115 8.11 3.49 5.85
CA ILE A 115 6.92 4.13 6.42
C ILE A 115 7.32 5.04 7.60
N ALA A 116 8.22 4.56 8.47
CA ALA A 116 8.72 5.34 9.59
C ALA A 116 9.43 6.63 9.13
N SER A 117 10.27 6.55 8.09
CA SER A 117 10.93 7.73 7.52
C SER A 117 9.93 8.75 6.97
N ILE A 118 8.92 8.31 6.24
CA ILE A 118 7.86 9.17 5.69
C ILE A 118 7.06 9.80 6.82
N MET A 119 6.62 9.02 7.81
CA MET A 119 5.84 9.49 8.94
C MET A 119 6.62 10.48 9.81
N TYR A 120 7.91 10.21 10.07
CA TYR A 120 8.76 11.12 10.82
C TYR A 120 8.89 12.47 10.12
N LEU A 121 9.09 12.48 8.82
CA LEU A 121 9.16 13.71 8.02
C LEU A 121 7.86 14.52 8.12
N LEU A 122 6.72 13.88 8.01
CA LEU A 122 5.40 14.53 8.09
C LEU A 122 5.14 15.11 9.48
N LEU A 123 5.45 14.36 10.54
CA LEU A 123 5.34 14.85 11.92
C LEU A 123 6.25 16.05 12.21
N CYS A 124 7.48 16.04 11.69
CA CYS A 124 8.40 17.17 11.83
C CYS A 124 7.87 18.44 11.12
N THR A 125 7.27 18.30 9.95
CA THR A 125 6.68 19.44 9.22
C THR A 125 5.43 19.99 9.90
N GLU A 126 4.58 19.13 10.44
CA GLU A 126 3.41 19.59 11.22
C GLU A 126 3.81 20.32 12.51
N THR A 127 4.79 19.80 13.24
CA THR A 127 5.29 20.46 14.46
C THR A 127 5.88 21.83 14.15
N THR A 128 6.55 21.97 13.02
CA THR A 128 7.09 23.26 12.54
C THR A 128 5.97 24.21 12.16
N LEU A 129 4.92 23.71 11.48
CA LEU A 129 3.76 24.52 11.09
C LEU A 129 2.98 25.01 12.33
N HIS A 130 2.76 24.15 13.31
CA HIS A 130 2.12 24.51 14.59
C HIS A 130 2.93 25.57 15.36
N ARG A 131 4.26 25.49 15.37
CA ARG A 131 5.11 26.51 15.96
C ARG A 131 4.98 27.86 15.25
N LEU A 132 5.04 27.88 13.91
CA LEU A 132 4.88 29.09 13.12
C LEU A 132 3.51 29.74 13.30
N MET A 133 2.45 28.94 13.46
CA MET A 133 1.10 29.47 13.72
C MET A 133 0.89 29.93 15.16
N ALA A 134 1.68 29.45 16.11
CA ALA A 134 1.62 29.89 17.52
C ALA A 134 2.44 31.16 17.79
N GLU A 135 3.37 31.50 16.90
CA GLU A 135 4.24 32.69 16.98
C GLU A 135 3.71 33.88 16.13
N ALA A 136 2.63 33.70 15.36
CA ALA A 136 1.96 34.71 14.53
C ALA A 136 0.71 35.29 15.23
#